data_2e1d7e8eddef37cc52a429e644d9683f
#
_entry.id   2e1d7e8eddef37cc52a429e644d9683f
#
_cell.length_a   1.000
_cell.length_b   1.000
_cell.length_c   1.000
_cell.angle_alpha   90.00
_cell.angle_beta   90.00
_cell.angle_gamma   90.00
#
_symmetry.space_group_name_H-M   'P 1'
#
loop_
_entity.id
_entity.type
_entity.pdbx_description
1 polymer ?
#
loop_
_entity_poly.entity_id
_entity_poly.type
_entity_poly.pdbx_seq_one_letter_code
_entity_poly.pdbx_strand_id
1 'polypeptide(L)'
;MKLSVVIPFYKELPLIARAVDSVLANAASVDDLEIFICNDGPITEHEIRAQLSAAANAVTAVMPNCHSKGPGGARNTGLNATTGDCIAFLDADDFWLPGKVIAQLAAIQAGASFVPTAYRFDTGQTVVQPPVSIDHPLDVFLRRGIGTSTVMISRALLADLRFKDIRFAQDIDYWYALAGSPHFRYTAVELCLVEYSTGGSTKNKWVQLQYLHKVLRINNVPWLHHLRVISSYVLAGVYNHYIKRLFT
;
A
#
# COMPACT_ATOMS: atom_id res chain seq x y z
N MET A 1 2.92 16.34 13.63
CA MET A 1 3.73 15.60 12.62
C MET A 1 3.20 15.91 11.24
N LYS A 2 4.08 16.08 10.29
CA LYS A 2 3.74 16.27 8.87
C LYS A 2 3.54 14.93 8.19
N LEU A 3 2.43 14.78 7.42
CA LEU A 3 2.12 13.58 6.66
C LEU A 3 2.21 13.85 5.16
N SER A 4 2.90 13.00 4.43
CA SER A 4 2.86 12.97 2.96
C SER A 4 2.07 11.75 2.49
N VAL A 5 1.08 11.97 1.61
CA VAL A 5 0.27 10.91 1.00
C VAL A 5 0.60 10.80 -0.48
N VAL A 6 0.94 9.59 -0.92
CA VAL A 6 1.29 9.29 -2.31
C VAL A 6 0.16 8.47 -2.95
N ILE A 7 -0.42 9.03 -4.02
CA ILE A 7 -1.55 8.45 -4.76
C ILE A 7 -1.08 8.16 -6.20
N PRO A 8 -0.75 6.92 -6.56
CA PRO A 8 -0.52 6.56 -7.95
C PRO A 8 -1.85 6.63 -8.70
N PHE A 9 -1.85 7.24 -9.89
CA PHE A 9 -3.04 7.44 -10.70
C PHE A 9 -2.78 7.01 -12.15
N TYR A 10 -3.75 6.35 -12.77
CA TYR A 10 -3.66 5.94 -14.19
C TYR A 10 -4.92 6.27 -15.00
N LYS A 11 -6.09 5.81 -14.57
CA LYS A 11 -7.38 5.98 -15.29
C LYS A 11 -8.57 6.16 -14.36
N GLU A 12 -8.36 6.17 -13.08
CA GLU A 12 -9.38 6.12 -12.03
C GLU A 12 -10.08 7.48 -11.82
N LEU A 13 -10.28 8.23 -12.94
CA LEU A 13 -10.79 9.61 -12.92
C LEU A 13 -12.10 9.78 -12.11
N PRO A 14 -13.09 8.88 -12.20
CA PRO A 14 -14.30 9.00 -11.38
C PRO A 14 -14.09 8.74 -9.88
N LEU A 15 -12.96 8.14 -9.48
CA LEU A 15 -12.72 7.68 -8.11
C LEU A 15 -11.74 8.58 -7.35
N ILE A 16 -10.90 9.36 -8.08
CA ILE A 16 -9.84 10.16 -7.48
C ILE A 16 -10.36 11.18 -6.47
N ALA A 17 -11.54 11.78 -6.71
CA ALA A 17 -12.13 12.73 -5.77
C ALA A 17 -12.42 12.04 -4.43
N ARG A 18 -13.04 10.86 -4.45
CA ARG A 18 -13.33 10.07 -3.24
C ARG A 18 -12.06 9.70 -2.48
N ALA A 19 -11.01 9.30 -3.19
CA ALA A 19 -9.72 8.98 -2.58
C ALA A 19 -9.14 10.21 -1.84
N VAL A 20 -9.06 11.37 -2.51
CA VAL A 20 -8.56 12.63 -1.93
C VAL A 20 -9.43 13.09 -0.76
N ASP A 21 -10.76 13.10 -0.91
CA ASP A 21 -11.70 13.50 0.15
C ASP A 21 -11.53 12.62 1.40
N SER A 22 -11.24 11.33 1.22
CA SER A 22 -10.98 10.40 2.32
C SER A 22 -9.69 10.72 3.10
N VAL A 23 -8.66 11.23 2.41
CA VAL A 23 -7.44 11.74 3.04
C VAL A 23 -7.77 12.99 3.85
N LEU A 24 -8.50 13.94 3.26
CA LEU A 24 -8.87 15.19 3.90
C LEU A 24 -9.75 14.99 5.14
N ALA A 25 -10.63 13.99 5.13
CA ALA A 25 -11.43 13.62 6.30
C ALA A 25 -10.58 13.16 7.50
N ASN A 26 -9.33 12.77 7.26
CA ASN A 26 -8.35 12.40 8.29
C ASN A 26 -7.35 13.53 8.62
N ALA A 27 -7.40 14.69 7.94
CA ALA A 27 -6.40 15.75 8.02
C ALA A 27 -6.29 16.41 9.40
N ALA A 28 -7.39 16.44 10.18
CA ALA A 28 -7.39 17.03 11.52
C ALA A 28 -6.40 16.39 12.50
N SER A 29 -5.83 15.24 12.14
CA SER A 29 -4.89 14.49 12.97
C SER A 29 -3.43 14.85 12.72
N VAL A 30 -3.12 15.76 11.79
CA VAL A 30 -1.77 16.16 11.41
C VAL A 30 -1.58 17.67 11.47
N ASP A 31 -0.34 18.11 11.72
CA ASP A 31 0.02 19.54 11.74
C ASP A 31 0.13 20.11 10.31
N ASP A 32 0.59 19.27 9.37
CA ASP A 32 0.76 19.62 7.96
C ASP A 32 0.52 18.39 7.08
N LEU A 33 -0.07 18.58 5.89
CA LEU A 33 -0.46 17.53 4.97
C LEU A 33 0.03 17.83 3.55
N GLU A 34 0.73 16.87 2.97
CA GLU A 34 1.08 16.87 1.54
C GLU A 34 0.33 15.74 0.83
N ILE A 35 -0.30 16.03 -0.30
CA ILE A 35 -0.95 15.04 -1.16
C ILE A 35 -0.34 15.13 -2.56
N PHE A 36 0.27 14.03 -3.01
CA PHE A 36 0.89 13.90 -4.32
C PHE A 36 0.11 12.90 -5.18
N ILE A 37 -0.53 13.37 -6.25
CA ILE A 37 -1.16 12.52 -7.27
C ILE A 37 -0.13 12.29 -8.37
N CYS A 38 0.33 11.04 -8.54
CA CYS A 38 1.40 10.66 -9.46
C CYS A 38 0.79 9.98 -10.69
N ASN A 39 0.63 10.75 -11.76
CA ASN A 39 -0.08 10.34 -12.97
C ASN A 39 0.82 9.50 -13.90
N ASP A 40 0.50 8.24 -14.05
CA ASP A 40 1.13 7.29 -14.98
C ASP A 40 0.30 7.09 -16.27
N GLY A 41 -0.85 7.77 -16.37
CA GLY A 41 -1.83 7.62 -17.45
C GLY A 41 -1.81 8.76 -18.47
N PRO A 42 -2.72 8.70 -19.44
CA PRO A 42 -2.86 9.71 -20.48
C PRO A 42 -3.71 10.91 -20.05
N ILE A 43 -4.31 10.88 -18.87
CA ILE A 43 -5.19 11.94 -18.36
C ILE A 43 -4.35 13.15 -18.00
N THR A 44 -4.80 14.34 -18.37
CA THR A 44 -4.09 15.57 -18.08
C THR A 44 -4.26 16.01 -16.63
N GLU A 45 -3.32 16.80 -16.09
CA GLU A 45 -3.45 17.42 -14.78
C GLU A 45 -4.74 18.22 -14.64
N HIS A 46 -5.12 18.96 -15.69
CA HIS A 46 -6.35 19.75 -15.72
C HIS A 46 -7.59 18.87 -15.51
N GLU A 47 -7.68 17.75 -16.22
CA GLU A 47 -8.80 16.80 -16.09
C GLU A 47 -8.84 16.16 -14.69
N ILE A 48 -7.69 15.82 -14.12
CA ILE A 48 -7.61 15.28 -12.75
C ILE A 48 -8.10 16.33 -11.76
N ARG A 49 -7.58 17.56 -11.82
CA ARG A 49 -7.99 18.65 -10.92
C ARG A 49 -9.47 19.01 -11.05
N ALA A 50 -10.03 18.92 -12.25
CA ALA A 50 -11.46 19.19 -12.49
C ALA A 50 -12.39 18.18 -11.81
N GLN A 51 -11.91 16.98 -11.46
CA GLN A 51 -12.69 15.98 -10.70
C GLN A 51 -12.61 16.22 -9.19
N LEU A 52 -11.58 16.91 -8.72
CA LEU A 52 -11.42 17.13 -7.28
C LEU A 52 -12.48 18.13 -6.81
N SER A 53 -13.04 17.88 -5.63
CA SER A 53 -13.97 18.78 -4.95
C SER A 53 -13.33 20.16 -4.68
N ALA A 54 -14.05 21.06 -4.02
CA ALA A 54 -13.50 22.35 -3.55
C ALA A 54 -12.23 22.19 -2.69
N ALA A 55 -11.97 20.99 -2.20
CA ALA A 55 -10.73 20.60 -1.53
C ALA A 55 -9.53 20.39 -2.48
N ALA A 56 -9.69 20.60 -3.79
CA ALA A 56 -8.60 20.49 -4.79
C ALA A 56 -7.36 21.31 -4.44
N ASN A 57 -7.55 22.42 -3.73
CA ASN A 57 -6.47 23.28 -3.25
C ASN A 57 -5.57 22.59 -2.19
N ALA A 58 -6.06 21.53 -1.54
CA ALA A 58 -5.27 20.74 -0.59
C ALA A 58 -4.33 19.72 -1.27
N VAL A 59 -4.51 19.44 -2.58
CA VAL A 59 -3.57 18.62 -3.34
C VAL A 59 -2.32 19.41 -3.63
N THR A 60 -1.20 19.00 -3.04
CA THR A 60 0.10 19.67 -3.14
C THR A 60 0.59 19.68 -4.58
N ALA A 61 0.54 18.54 -5.27
CA ALA A 61 0.88 18.44 -6.67
C ALA A 61 0.18 17.27 -7.39
N VAL A 62 -0.15 17.51 -8.65
CA VAL A 62 -0.43 16.47 -9.66
C VAL A 62 0.77 16.45 -10.58
N MET A 63 1.52 15.34 -10.62
CA MET A 63 2.78 15.26 -11.34
C MET A 63 2.82 14.05 -12.28
N PRO A 64 3.44 14.17 -13.46
CA PRO A 64 3.63 13.02 -14.34
C PRO A 64 4.59 12.02 -13.71
N ASN A 65 4.35 10.71 -13.94
CA ASN A 65 5.31 9.69 -13.53
C ASN A 65 6.64 9.88 -14.28
N CYS A 66 7.73 10.06 -13.54
CA CYS A 66 9.09 10.24 -14.09
C CYS A 66 9.96 8.97 -13.96
N HIS A 67 9.39 7.85 -13.55
CA HIS A 67 10.04 6.54 -13.45
C HIS A 67 9.43 5.53 -14.44
N SER A 68 9.70 4.25 -14.24
CA SER A 68 9.11 3.17 -15.05
C SER A 68 7.57 3.16 -14.95
N LYS A 69 6.91 2.76 -16.04
CA LYS A 69 5.44 2.65 -16.07
C LYS A 69 4.94 1.65 -15.02
N GLY A 70 3.85 2.03 -14.38
CA GLY A 70 3.16 1.24 -13.38
C GLY A 70 3.11 1.90 -12.01
N PRO A 71 2.31 1.36 -11.08
CA PRO A 71 2.08 2.00 -9.79
C PRO A 71 3.33 2.09 -8.91
N GLY A 72 4.33 1.21 -9.10
CA GLY A 72 5.63 1.32 -8.41
C GLY A 72 6.42 2.57 -8.82
N GLY A 73 6.54 2.83 -10.13
CA GLY A 73 7.19 4.03 -10.65
C GLY A 73 6.45 5.30 -10.25
N ALA A 74 5.12 5.30 -10.35
CA ALA A 74 4.29 6.42 -9.90
C ALA A 74 4.49 6.69 -8.39
N ARG A 75 4.52 5.65 -7.54
CA ARG A 75 4.83 5.81 -6.12
C ARG A 75 6.24 6.37 -5.89
N ASN A 76 7.25 5.93 -6.65
CA ASN A 76 8.61 6.48 -6.57
C ASN A 76 8.65 7.97 -6.93
N THR A 77 7.88 8.38 -7.94
CA THR A 77 7.74 9.82 -8.28
C THR A 77 7.23 10.61 -7.08
N GLY A 78 6.19 10.14 -6.41
CA GLY A 78 5.67 10.76 -5.20
C GLY A 78 6.67 10.72 -4.05
N LEU A 79 7.30 9.57 -3.78
CA LEU A 79 8.28 9.43 -2.71
C LEU A 79 9.45 10.42 -2.82
N ASN A 80 9.87 10.75 -4.04
CA ASN A 80 10.92 11.74 -4.28
C ASN A 80 10.49 13.18 -3.93
N ALA A 81 9.20 13.46 -3.95
CA ALA A 81 8.65 14.78 -3.65
C ALA A 81 8.23 14.95 -2.17
N THR A 82 8.03 13.84 -1.45
CA THR A 82 7.55 13.86 -0.05
C THR A 82 8.56 14.50 0.91
N THR A 83 8.07 15.34 1.83
CA THR A 83 8.88 15.95 2.90
C THR A 83 8.35 15.65 4.31
N GLY A 84 7.21 14.96 4.44
CA GLY A 84 6.57 14.66 5.72
C GLY A 84 7.40 13.73 6.64
N ASP A 85 7.16 13.81 7.93
CA ASP A 85 7.72 12.90 8.94
C ASP A 85 7.26 11.46 8.74
N CYS A 86 6.04 11.33 8.19
CA CYS A 86 5.42 10.06 7.84
C CYS A 86 4.98 10.07 6.37
N ILE A 87 5.02 8.90 5.75
CA ILE A 87 4.55 8.69 4.39
C ILE A 87 3.45 7.61 4.41
N ALA A 88 2.33 7.89 3.77
CA ALA A 88 1.26 6.92 3.57
C ALA A 88 0.96 6.75 2.09
N PHE A 89 0.44 5.58 1.74
CA PHE A 89 0.05 5.24 0.38
C PHE A 89 -1.46 5.07 0.29
N LEU A 90 -2.03 5.52 -0.84
CA LEU A 90 -3.44 5.32 -1.15
C LEU A 90 -3.58 5.11 -2.66
N ASP A 91 -4.14 3.99 -3.09
CA ASP A 91 -4.45 3.77 -4.51
C ASP A 91 -5.67 4.62 -4.90
N ALA A 92 -5.71 5.13 -6.12
CA ALA A 92 -6.69 6.13 -6.56
C ALA A 92 -8.14 5.62 -6.60
N ASP A 93 -8.33 4.30 -6.53
CA ASP A 93 -9.62 3.62 -6.49
C ASP A 93 -10.05 3.15 -5.08
N ASP A 94 -9.18 3.32 -4.08
CA ASP A 94 -9.46 2.99 -2.69
C ASP A 94 -9.84 4.24 -1.87
N PHE A 95 -10.27 4.05 -0.63
CA PHE A 95 -10.46 5.17 0.31
C PHE A 95 -10.23 4.80 1.77
N TRP A 96 -9.84 5.80 2.54
CA TRP A 96 -9.61 5.67 3.97
C TRP A 96 -10.89 5.93 4.75
N LEU A 97 -11.10 5.16 5.81
CA LEU A 97 -12.14 5.41 6.78
C LEU A 97 -11.65 6.40 7.86
N PRO A 98 -12.57 7.11 8.52
CA PRO A 98 -12.21 8.02 9.60
C PRO A 98 -11.43 7.33 10.71
N GLY A 99 -10.42 8.02 11.25
CA GLY A 99 -9.60 7.52 12.35
C GLY A 99 -8.32 6.79 11.91
N LYS A 100 -8.10 6.56 10.59
CA LYS A 100 -6.90 5.86 10.11
C LYS A 100 -5.62 6.60 10.48
N VAL A 101 -5.54 7.86 10.15
CA VAL A 101 -4.31 8.65 10.35
C VAL A 101 -3.98 8.78 11.83
N ILE A 102 -4.96 9.10 12.68
CA ILE A 102 -4.72 9.24 14.14
C ILE A 102 -4.25 7.93 14.76
N ALA A 103 -4.84 6.78 14.39
CA ALA A 103 -4.44 5.48 14.93
C ALA A 103 -3.00 5.11 14.51
N GLN A 104 -2.63 5.37 13.26
CA GLN A 104 -1.28 5.07 12.76
C GLN A 104 -0.23 6.04 13.33
N LEU A 105 -0.54 7.32 13.47
CA LEU A 105 0.37 8.28 14.09
C LEU A 105 0.64 7.93 15.56
N ALA A 106 -0.37 7.50 16.30
CA ALA A 106 -0.20 7.04 17.67
C ALA A 106 0.80 5.86 17.76
N ALA A 107 0.71 4.89 16.84
CA ALA A 107 1.66 3.79 16.77
C ALA A 107 3.08 4.26 16.41
N ILE A 108 3.21 5.21 15.47
CA ILE A 108 4.54 5.79 15.10
C ILE A 108 5.14 6.57 16.27
N GLN A 109 4.35 7.37 16.98
CA GLN A 109 4.78 8.08 18.18
C GLN A 109 5.23 7.13 19.30
N ALA A 110 4.62 5.93 19.35
CA ALA A 110 5.04 4.85 20.26
C ALA A 110 6.29 4.10 19.81
N GLY A 111 6.90 4.50 18.67
CA GLY A 111 8.19 3.95 18.19
C GLY A 111 8.05 2.98 17.01
N ALA A 112 6.86 2.75 16.48
CA ALA A 112 6.71 1.99 15.24
C ALA A 112 7.27 2.78 14.04
N SER A 113 7.66 2.05 12.98
CA SER A 113 8.11 2.66 11.74
C SER A 113 7.37 2.14 10.50
N PHE A 114 6.65 1.02 10.63
CA PHE A 114 5.83 0.41 9.60
C PHE A 114 4.48 -0.01 10.22
N VAL A 115 3.41 0.67 9.82
CA VAL A 115 2.11 0.55 10.47
C VAL A 115 1.02 0.27 9.41
N PRO A 116 0.63 -0.99 9.18
CA PRO A 116 -0.55 -1.32 8.38
C PRO A 116 -1.81 -1.29 9.23
N THR A 117 -2.97 -1.13 8.58
CA THR A 117 -4.30 -1.28 9.19
C THR A 117 -5.02 -2.48 8.60
N ALA A 118 -6.09 -2.95 9.25
CA ALA A 118 -7.02 -3.85 8.63
C ALA A 118 -7.83 -3.14 7.52
N TYR A 119 -8.39 -3.92 6.60
CA TYR A 119 -9.18 -3.43 5.47
C TYR A 119 -10.32 -4.38 5.13
N ARG A 120 -11.28 -3.89 4.33
CA ARG A 120 -12.31 -4.70 3.69
C ARG A 120 -12.45 -4.32 2.22
N PHE A 121 -13.12 -5.16 1.44
CA PHE A 121 -13.53 -4.81 0.08
C PHE A 121 -14.91 -4.16 0.10
N ASP A 122 -15.16 -3.25 -0.84
CA ASP A 122 -16.41 -2.50 -1.00
C ASP A 122 -17.66 -3.40 -1.20
N THR A 123 -17.45 -4.61 -1.72
CA THR A 123 -18.51 -5.61 -1.96
C THR A 123 -18.69 -6.63 -0.84
N GLY A 124 -17.92 -6.53 0.24
CA GLY A 124 -17.91 -7.56 1.30
C GLY A 124 -17.76 -7.01 2.70
N GLN A 125 -18.31 -7.75 3.67
CA GLN A 125 -18.16 -7.44 5.09
C GLN A 125 -16.92 -8.11 5.72
N THR A 126 -16.22 -8.98 5.00
CA THR A 126 -15.06 -9.68 5.52
C THR A 126 -13.90 -8.73 5.69
N VAL A 127 -13.47 -8.56 6.94
CA VAL A 127 -12.29 -7.77 7.29
C VAL A 127 -11.04 -8.63 7.14
N VAL A 128 -10.05 -8.12 6.41
CA VAL A 128 -8.72 -8.71 6.30
C VAL A 128 -7.81 -8.05 7.33
N GLN A 129 -7.30 -8.86 8.25
CA GLN A 129 -6.39 -8.38 9.28
C GLN A 129 -4.95 -8.37 8.78
N PRO A 130 -4.14 -7.34 9.14
CA PRO A 130 -2.71 -7.39 8.95
C PRO A 130 -2.09 -8.48 9.84
N PRO A 131 -0.89 -8.99 9.51
CA PRO A 131 -0.15 -9.89 10.40
C PRO A 131 0.02 -9.31 11.80
N VAL A 132 -0.04 -10.12 12.83
CA VAL A 132 0.18 -9.68 14.22
C VAL A 132 1.61 -9.17 14.41
N SER A 133 2.60 -9.81 13.77
CA SER A 133 4.01 -9.38 13.80
C SER A 133 4.70 -9.68 12.47
N ILE A 134 5.77 -8.96 12.21
CA ILE A 134 6.78 -9.23 11.17
C ILE A 134 8.12 -9.22 11.89
N ASP A 135 8.63 -10.40 12.22
CA ASP A 135 9.84 -10.57 13.01
C ASP A 135 11.07 -10.82 12.12
N HIS A 136 10.82 -11.28 10.90
CA HIS A 136 11.84 -11.53 9.89
C HIS A 136 11.35 -11.04 8.51
N PRO A 137 12.22 -10.53 7.62
CA PRO A 137 11.79 -10.04 6.29
C PRO A 137 10.96 -11.07 5.48
N LEU A 138 11.26 -12.36 5.60
CA LEU A 138 10.49 -13.41 4.93
C LEU A 138 9.03 -13.53 5.40
N ASP A 139 8.69 -13.00 6.57
CA ASP A 139 7.31 -13.02 7.08
C ASP A 139 6.38 -12.21 6.18
N VAL A 140 6.90 -11.21 5.47
CA VAL A 140 6.15 -10.43 4.49
C VAL A 140 5.56 -11.31 3.38
N PHE A 141 6.29 -12.36 2.97
CA PHE A 141 5.82 -13.33 1.99
C PHE A 141 4.91 -14.40 2.59
N LEU A 142 5.16 -14.79 3.83
CA LEU A 142 4.46 -15.88 4.51
C LEU A 142 3.15 -15.42 5.14
N ARG A 143 3.11 -14.21 5.65
CA ARG A 143 1.97 -13.62 6.36
C ARG A 143 1.30 -12.59 5.45
N ARG A 144 0.05 -12.84 5.07
CA ARG A 144 -0.74 -11.99 4.17
C ARG A 144 -1.54 -10.95 4.94
N GLY A 145 -2.12 -10.00 4.21
CA GLY A 145 -3.04 -9.00 4.79
C GLY A 145 -2.47 -7.59 4.83
N ILE A 146 -1.28 -7.34 4.25
CA ILE A 146 -0.74 -5.99 4.09
C ILE A 146 -1.07 -5.48 2.69
N GLY A 147 -2.07 -4.63 2.61
CA GLY A 147 -2.41 -3.92 1.37
C GLY A 147 -1.75 -2.55 1.31
N THR A 148 -1.44 -2.05 0.13
CA THR A 148 -0.68 -0.80 -0.05
C THR A 148 -1.39 0.39 0.58
N SER A 149 -2.69 0.55 0.33
CA SER A 149 -3.49 1.66 0.87
C SER A 149 -3.64 1.65 2.39
N THR A 150 -3.26 0.54 3.05
CA THR A 150 -3.31 0.42 4.51
C THR A 150 -2.06 0.96 5.20
N VAL A 151 -0.93 1.08 4.49
CA VAL A 151 0.39 1.29 5.10
C VAL A 151 0.70 2.76 5.33
N MET A 152 1.25 3.06 6.51
CA MET A 152 1.99 4.28 6.84
C MET A 152 3.38 3.90 7.33
N ILE A 153 4.40 4.63 6.88
CA ILE A 153 5.79 4.44 7.29
C ILE A 153 6.38 5.73 7.85
N SER A 154 7.35 5.61 8.75
CA SER A 154 8.15 6.76 9.18
C SER A 154 9.17 7.16 8.12
N ARG A 155 9.55 8.43 8.09
CA ARG A 155 10.62 8.95 7.19
C ARG A 155 11.93 8.19 7.39
N ALA A 156 12.28 7.87 8.61
CA ALA A 156 13.51 7.14 8.93
C ALA A 156 13.56 5.75 8.30
N LEU A 157 12.40 5.08 8.18
CA LEU A 157 12.32 3.78 7.52
C LEU A 157 12.45 3.90 6.00
N LEU A 158 11.90 4.97 5.39
CA LEU A 158 11.96 5.16 3.95
C LEU A 158 13.42 5.17 3.44
N ALA A 159 14.29 5.94 4.08
CA ALA A 159 15.67 6.17 3.64
C ALA A 159 15.76 6.32 2.09
N ASP A 160 16.64 5.55 1.42
CA ASP A 160 16.76 5.54 -0.04
C ASP A 160 16.02 4.39 -0.73
N LEU A 161 15.20 3.65 0.03
CA LEU A 161 14.46 2.50 -0.51
C LEU A 161 13.36 2.96 -1.46
N ARG A 162 13.25 2.27 -2.60
CA ARG A 162 12.28 2.56 -3.66
C ARG A 162 11.65 1.27 -4.18
N PHE A 163 10.45 1.39 -4.75
CA PHE A 163 9.80 0.30 -5.47
C PHE A 163 10.65 -0.10 -6.67
N LYS A 164 10.89 -1.41 -6.85
CA LYS A 164 11.59 -1.92 -8.03
C LYS A 164 10.69 -1.88 -9.27
N ASP A 165 11.31 -1.83 -10.44
CA ASP A 165 10.62 -1.92 -11.73
C ASP A 165 10.16 -3.35 -11.99
N ILE A 166 9.07 -3.74 -11.32
CA ILE A 166 8.37 -5.01 -11.51
C ILE A 166 6.88 -4.72 -11.63
N ARG A 167 6.23 -5.33 -12.61
CA ARG A 167 4.84 -5.00 -12.96
C ARG A 167 3.83 -5.38 -11.90
N PHE A 168 4.03 -6.50 -11.19
CA PHE A 168 3.15 -7.01 -10.14
C PHE A 168 3.97 -7.43 -8.93
N ALA A 169 3.33 -7.50 -7.75
CA ALA A 169 3.95 -7.83 -6.47
C ALA A 169 5.09 -6.85 -6.05
N GLN A 170 5.07 -5.63 -6.60
CA GLN A 170 6.02 -4.57 -6.28
C GLN A 170 5.89 -4.08 -4.83
N ASP A 171 4.68 -4.12 -4.29
CA ASP A 171 4.36 -3.81 -2.90
C ASP A 171 5.00 -4.81 -1.95
N ILE A 172 4.82 -6.10 -2.19
CA ILE A 172 5.41 -7.14 -1.35
C ILE A 172 6.94 -7.16 -1.44
N ASP A 173 7.52 -6.86 -2.63
CA ASP A 173 8.97 -6.66 -2.79
C ASP A 173 9.46 -5.48 -1.95
N TYR A 174 8.72 -4.38 -1.98
CA TYR A 174 9.08 -3.17 -1.24
C TYR A 174 8.97 -3.38 0.27
N TRP A 175 7.90 -4.07 0.74
CA TRP A 175 7.77 -4.44 2.15
C TRP A 175 8.90 -5.36 2.61
N TYR A 176 9.34 -6.29 1.77
CA TYR A 176 10.50 -7.14 2.07
C TYR A 176 11.78 -6.32 2.22
N ALA A 177 12.02 -5.35 1.35
CA ALA A 177 13.18 -4.47 1.44
C ALA A 177 13.13 -3.61 2.72
N LEU A 178 11.97 -3.02 3.04
CA LEU A 178 11.76 -2.26 4.27
C LEU A 178 11.97 -3.12 5.52
N ALA A 179 11.45 -4.35 5.53
CA ALA A 179 11.60 -5.28 6.66
C ALA A 179 13.05 -5.72 6.90
N GLY A 180 13.92 -5.61 5.89
CA GLY A 180 15.37 -5.80 6.02
C GLY A 180 16.12 -4.61 6.64
N SER A 181 15.47 -3.46 6.82
CA SER A 181 16.08 -2.27 7.39
C SER A 181 16.30 -2.39 8.89
N PRO A 182 17.43 -1.90 9.45
CA PRO A 182 17.64 -1.83 10.90
C PRO A 182 16.66 -0.89 11.61
N HIS A 183 16.00 -0.01 10.86
CA HIS A 183 14.99 0.92 11.34
C HIS A 183 13.57 0.34 11.33
N PHE A 184 13.38 -0.89 10.86
CA PHE A 184 12.07 -1.52 10.81
C PHE A 184 11.52 -1.86 12.19
N ARG A 185 10.36 -1.31 12.51
CA ARG A 185 9.60 -1.58 13.75
C ARG A 185 8.14 -1.70 13.36
N TYR A 186 7.65 -2.93 13.33
CA TYR A 186 6.29 -3.26 12.90
C TYR A 186 5.28 -3.10 14.05
N THR A 187 4.16 -2.47 13.76
CA THR A 187 2.98 -2.47 14.64
C THR A 187 1.72 -2.50 13.79
N ALA A 188 0.88 -3.49 13.97
CA ALA A 188 -0.41 -3.58 13.31
C ALA A 188 -1.48 -2.76 14.01
N VAL A 189 -2.34 -2.08 13.25
CA VAL A 189 -3.60 -1.49 13.71
C VAL A 189 -4.73 -2.39 13.25
N GLU A 190 -5.36 -3.11 14.17
CA GLU A 190 -6.38 -4.14 13.85
C GLU A 190 -7.75 -3.53 13.48
N LEU A 191 -7.89 -2.21 13.54
CA LEU A 191 -9.10 -1.52 13.10
C LEU A 191 -9.21 -1.55 11.58
N CYS A 192 -10.40 -1.84 11.05
CA CYS A 192 -10.69 -1.76 9.62
C CYS A 192 -10.83 -0.29 9.21
N LEU A 193 -9.76 0.26 8.66
CA LEU A 193 -9.63 1.70 8.36
C LEU A 193 -9.40 1.98 6.87
N VAL A 194 -9.51 0.95 6.01
CA VAL A 194 -9.41 1.10 4.56
C VAL A 194 -10.49 0.26 3.88
N GLU A 195 -11.10 0.82 2.85
CA GLU A 195 -12.00 0.10 1.95
C GLU A 195 -11.39 0.05 0.55
N TYR A 196 -11.20 -1.18 0.07
CA TYR A 196 -10.64 -1.48 -1.24
C TYR A 196 -11.73 -1.60 -2.29
N SER A 197 -11.49 -1.01 -3.46
CA SER A 197 -12.32 -1.25 -4.63
C SER A 197 -12.09 -2.67 -5.19
N THR A 198 -13.15 -3.34 -5.60
CA THR A 198 -13.08 -4.72 -6.11
C THR A 198 -12.58 -4.84 -7.55
N GLY A 199 -12.26 -3.71 -8.22
CA GLY A 199 -11.90 -3.67 -9.64
C GLY A 199 -10.45 -4.04 -9.99
N GLY A 200 -9.51 -3.97 -9.05
CA GLY A 200 -8.09 -3.73 -9.36
C GLY A 200 -7.12 -4.90 -9.35
N SER A 201 -7.39 -6.03 -8.74
CA SER A 201 -6.35 -7.05 -8.57
C SER A 201 -6.36 -8.16 -9.61
N THR A 202 -5.17 -8.66 -9.95
CA THR A 202 -5.01 -9.83 -10.83
C THR A 202 -5.68 -11.06 -10.25
N LYS A 203 -6.81 -11.47 -10.83
CA LYS A 203 -7.58 -12.66 -10.40
C LYS A 203 -6.87 -13.98 -10.69
N ASN A 204 -5.87 -13.98 -11.57
CA ASN A 204 -5.17 -15.19 -11.99
C ASN A 204 -4.08 -15.59 -10.99
N LYS A 205 -4.35 -16.64 -10.21
CA LYS A 205 -3.43 -17.17 -9.18
C LYS A 205 -2.09 -17.66 -9.75
N TRP A 206 -2.06 -18.16 -10.99
CA TRP A 206 -0.82 -18.58 -11.64
C TRP A 206 0.09 -17.40 -11.93
N VAL A 207 -0.49 -16.29 -12.41
CA VAL A 207 0.25 -15.04 -12.62
C VAL A 207 0.82 -14.53 -11.30
N GLN A 208 0.01 -14.52 -10.23
CA GLN A 208 0.47 -14.13 -8.90
C GLN A 208 1.65 -15.01 -8.41
N LEU A 209 1.58 -16.33 -8.62
CA LEU A 209 2.64 -17.25 -8.24
C LEU A 209 3.93 -17.02 -9.04
N GLN A 210 3.82 -16.76 -10.33
CA GLN A 210 4.98 -16.44 -11.19
C GLN A 210 5.68 -15.15 -10.72
N TYR A 211 4.91 -14.10 -10.38
CA TYR A 211 5.50 -12.87 -9.85
C TYR A 211 6.10 -13.03 -8.47
N LEU A 212 5.46 -13.81 -7.60
CA LEU A 212 6.03 -14.15 -6.29
C LEU A 212 7.38 -14.87 -6.47
N HIS A 213 7.45 -15.86 -7.37
CA HIS A 213 8.69 -16.54 -7.71
C HIS A 213 9.76 -15.54 -8.23
N LYS A 214 9.36 -14.63 -9.13
CA LYS A 214 10.26 -13.60 -9.66
C LYS A 214 10.80 -12.70 -8.55
N VAL A 215 9.95 -12.23 -7.62
CA VAL A 215 10.35 -11.38 -6.49
C VAL A 215 11.33 -12.11 -5.57
N LEU A 216 11.09 -13.38 -5.25
CA LEU A 216 11.99 -14.18 -4.44
C LEU A 216 13.36 -14.34 -5.10
N ARG A 217 13.41 -14.51 -6.43
CA ARG A 217 14.67 -14.60 -7.19
C ARG A 217 15.43 -13.28 -7.24
N ILE A 218 14.76 -12.17 -7.51
CA ILE A 218 15.37 -10.83 -7.56
C ILE A 218 16.01 -10.46 -6.21
N ASN A 219 15.41 -10.93 -5.11
CA ASN A 219 15.92 -10.70 -3.76
C ASN A 219 16.91 -11.77 -3.27
N ASN A 220 17.37 -12.67 -4.15
CA ASN A 220 18.31 -13.73 -3.83
C ASN A 220 17.89 -14.56 -2.60
N VAL A 221 16.57 -14.77 -2.41
CA VAL A 221 16.06 -15.57 -1.30
C VAL A 221 16.59 -16.99 -1.42
N PRO A 222 17.22 -17.58 -0.39
CA PRO A 222 17.76 -18.93 -0.45
C PRO A 222 16.69 -19.94 -0.83
N TRP A 223 17.06 -20.98 -1.60
CA TRP A 223 16.15 -21.94 -2.20
C TRP A 223 15.22 -22.67 -1.20
N LEU A 224 15.70 -22.98 0.01
CA LEU A 224 14.88 -23.59 1.07
C LEU A 224 13.75 -22.65 1.52
N HIS A 225 14.04 -21.36 1.71
CA HIS A 225 13.04 -20.35 2.05
C HIS A 225 12.09 -20.11 0.87
N HIS A 226 12.61 -20.14 -0.36
CA HIS A 226 11.82 -20.04 -1.58
C HIS A 226 10.78 -21.16 -1.65
N LEU A 227 11.18 -22.43 -1.42
CA LEU A 227 10.26 -23.56 -1.33
C LEU A 227 9.21 -23.37 -0.23
N ARG A 228 9.62 -22.92 0.96
CA ARG A 228 8.70 -22.64 2.07
C ARG A 228 7.64 -21.60 1.70
N VAL A 229 8.03 -20.48 1.07
CA VAL A 229 7.10 -19.42 0.65
C VAL A 229 6.14 -19.95 -0.42
N ILE A 230 6.64 -20.61 -1.45
CA ILE A 230 5.81 -21.16 -2.53
C ILE A 230 4.83 -22.22 -2.00
N SER A 231 5.30 -23.15 -1.16
CA SER A 231 4.44 -24.17 -0.55
C SER A 231 3.34 -23.54 0.31
N SER A 232 3.67 -22.55 1.13
CA SER A 232 2.68 -21.79 1.92
C SER A 232 1.63 -21.13 1.04
N TYR A 233 2.06 -20.54 -0.11
CA TYR A 233 1.15 -19.92 -1.06
C TYR A 233 0.17 -20.94 -1.66
N VAL A 234 0.66 -22.08 -2.10
CA VAL A 234 -0.15 -23.15 -2.70
C VAL A 234 -1.11 -23.74 -1.67
N LEU A 235 -0.62 -24.09 -0.47
CA LEU A 235 -1.44 -24.66 0.61
C LEU A 235 -2.58 -23.72 1.03
N ALA A 236 -2.30 -22.41 1.18
CA ALA A 236 -3.34 -21.45 1.48
C ALA A 236 -4.37 -21.30 0.32
N GLY A 237 -3.91 -21.44 -0.93
CA GLY A 237 -4.81 -21.49 -2.10
C GLY A 237 -5.74 -22.68 -2.08
N VAL A 238 -5.21 -23.87 -1.77
CA VAL A 238 -5.99 -25.12 -1.63
C VAL A 238 -6.96 -25.02 -0.46
N TYR A 239 -6.50 -24.58 0.71
CA TYR A 239 -7.35 -24.39 1.89
C TYR A 239 -8.55 -23.49 1.60
N ASN A 240 -8.32 -22.31 1.02
CA ASN A 240 -9.39 -21.35 0.73
C ASN A 240 -10.34 -21.85 -0.37
N HIS A 241 -9.87 -22.66 -1.31
CA HIS A 241 -10.70 -23.11 -2.43
C HIS A 241 -11.50 -24.38 -2.12
N TYR A 242 -10.92 -25.33 -1.38
CA TYR A 242 -11.53 -26.63 -1.13
C TYR A 242 -12.05 -26.80 0.30
N ILE A 243 -11.26 -26.39 1.30
CA ILE A 243 -11.58 -26.71 2.69
C ILE A 243 -12.60 -25.72 3.26
N LYS A 244 -12.41 -24.41 3.05
CA LYS A 244 -13.35 -23.40 3.55
C LYS A 244 -14.78 -23.59 3.00
N ARG A 245 -14.91 -24.09 1.76
CA ARG A 245 -16.21 -24.37 1.14
C ARG A 245 -16.93 -25.61 1.68
N LEU A 246 -16.24 -26.47 2.41
CA LEU A 246 -16.86 -27.64 3.05
C LEU A 246 -17.49 -27.30 4.41
N PHE A 247 -17.17 -26.13 4.97
CA PHE A 247 -17.63 -25.67 6.28
C PHE A 247 -18.47 -24.38 6.24
N THR A 248 -18.79 -23.87 5.05
CA THR A 248 -19.77 -22.80 4.77
C THR A 248 -20.93 -23.34 3.94
#